data_e4b89aa6ae3bbc0c2eb491c74852452b
#
_entry.id   e4b89aa6ae3bbc0c2eb491c74852452b
#
_cell.length_a   1.000
_cell.length_b   1.000
_cell.length_c   1.000
_cell.angle_alpha   90.00
_cell.angle_beta   90.00
_cell.angle_gamma   90.00
#
_symmetry.space_group_name_H-M   'P 1'
#
loop_
_entity.id
_entity.type
_entity.pdbx_description
1 polymer ?
#
loop_
_entity_poly.entity_id
_entity_poly.type
_entity_poly.pdbx_seq_one_letter_code
_entity_poly.pdbx_strand_id
1 'polypeptide(L)'
;MILKALFTSLSLSLLAGVAAAEDVAKPKLGPEAIPITTDHAYLSTAAAPDYWAISPYYIHQQTSSACSLASITIAVNTMRGLPALSENTLVTQNNLLEATKDKRWAEQAAEEGDGVTFADLVADTAQSLKAFDIKAEVTAAQPTKDKAATLEAFRAMLVENETSAKDMVLIYFNQGVVTGDWDGPHVSPIGAYDAATDRVLIMDVDREWYVPYWTKTETLFKAFQRPAPADQGVLAGETGGWVRITKS
;
A
#
# COMPACT_ATOMS: atom_id res chain seq x y z
N MET A 1 33.22 65.06 58.09
CA MET A 1 32.44 63.81 58.17
C MET A 1 31.77 63.60 56.82
N ILE A 2 32.28 62.69 56.03
CA ILE A 2 31.78 62.39 54.66
C ILE A 2 31.17 60.99 54.68
N LEU A 3 29.87 60.95 54.49
CA LEU A 3 29.08 59.70 54.45
C LEU A 3 29.20 59.12 53.08
N LYS A 4 29.78 57.88 52.91
CA LYS A 4 29.80 57.13 51.67
C LYS A 4 28.58 56.26 51.62
N ALA A 5 27.72 56.49 50.63
CA ALA A 5 26.59 55.58 50.27
C ALA A 5 27.10 54.44 49.41
N LEU A 6 26.90 53.21 49.87
CA LEU A 6 27.09 51.98 49.05
C LEU A 6 25.81 51.70 48.20
N PHE A 7 25.98 51.74 46.91
CA PHE A 7 24.95 51.19 45.98
C PHE A 7 25.25 49.72 45.74
N THR A 8 24.37 48.83 46.19
CA THR A 8 24.36 47.38 45.84
C THR A 8 23.49 47.23 44.68
N SER A 9 24.07 46.90 43.51
CA SER A 9 23.33 46.52 42.30
C SER A 9 22.94 45.03 42.36
N LEU A 10 21.64 44.77 42.40
CA LEU A 10 21.06 43.43 42.34
C LEU A 10 20.90 43.05 40.87
N SER A 11 21.78 42.16 40.36
CA SER A 11 21.67 41.61 39.01
C SER A 11 20.66 40.48 38.99
N LEU A 12 19.49 40.71 38.38
CA LEU A 12 18.47 39.72 38.16
C LEU A 12 18.80 38.90 36.88
N SER A 13 19.37 37.71 37.07
CA SER A 13 19.64 36.79 35.96
C SER A 13 18.32 36.11 35.52
N LEU A 14 17.77 36.52 34.38
CA LEU A 14 16.70 35.79 33.73
C LEU A 14 17.27 34.47 33.15
N LEU A 15 16.99 33.34 33.80
CA LEU A 15 17.14 32.02 33.20
C LEU A 15 15.99 31.83 32.21
N ALA A 16 16.26 32.04 30.93
CA ALA A 16 15.39 31.59 29.88
C ALA A 16 15.49 30.05 29.81
N GLY A 17 14.52 29.37 30.40
CA GLY A 17 14.34 27.92 30.21
C GLY A 17 13.99 27.65 28.75
N VAL A 18 14.94 27.08 28.01
CA VAL A 18 14.65 26.44 26.72
C VAL A 18 13.84 25.18 27.06
N ALA A 19 12.53 25.24 26.88
CA ALA A 19 11.69 24.04 26.88
C ALA A 19 12.15 23.22 25.67
N ALA A 20 12.88 22.12 25.91
CA ALA A 20 13.09 21.12 24.93
C ALA A 20 11.67 20.59 24.55
N ALA A 21 11.27 20.77 23.30
CA ALA A 21 10.09 20.09 22.81
C ALA A 21 10.36 18.59 23.01
N GLU A 22 9.55 17.94 23.85
CA GLU A 22 9.56 16.49 23.93
C GLU A 22 9.26 15.97 22.52
N ASP A 23 10.15 15.16 21.98
CA ASP A 23 9.91 14.41 20.73
C ASP A 23 8.70 13.50 20.98
N VAL A 24 7.54 13.97 20.60
CA VAL A 24 6.32 13.15 20.65
C VAL A 24 6.51 12.05 19.64
N ALA A 25 6.60 10.81 20.11
CA ALA A 25 6.77 9.64 19.27
C ALA A 25 5.68 9.63 18.18
N LYS A 26 6.12 9.52 16.91
CA LYS A 26 5.22 9.49 15.76
C LYS A 26 4.36 8.22 15.83
N PRO A 27 3.02 8.31 15.68
CA PRO A 27 2.18 7.13 15.65
C PRO A 27 2.52 6.27 14.42
N LYS A 28 2.38 4.94 14.55
CA LYS A 28 2.65 3.98 13.47
C LYS A 28 1.81 4.25 12.22
N LEU A 29 0.53 4.56 12.42
CA LEU A 29 -0.38 4.98 11.37
C LEU A 29 -0.83 6.42 11.64
N GLY A 30 -0.73 7.25 10.62
CA GLY A 30 -1.28 8.59 10.62
C GLY A 30 -2.82 8.59 10.57
N PRO A 31 -3.45 9.77 10.66
CA PRO A 31 -4.91 9.91 10.74
C PRO A 31 -5.65 9.45 9.48
N GLU A 32 -4.95 9.31 8.36
CA GLU A 32 -5.52 8.88 7.08
C GLU A 32 -5.57 7.35 6.92
N ALA A 33 -4.95 6.59 7.83
CA ALA A 33 -4.94 5.13 7.83
C ALA A 33 -5.55 4.59 9.11
N ILE A 34 -6.75 4.01 9.01
CA ILE A 34 -7.49 3.46 10.15
C ILE A 34 -7.34 1.94 10.16
N PRO A 35 -6.66 1.34 11.17
CA PRO A 35 -6.43 -0.10 11.21
C PRO A 35 -7.75 -0.89 11.20
N ILE A 36 -7.78 -2.00 10.46
CA ILE A 36 -8.93 -2.93 10.44
C ILE A 36 -9.29 -3.43 11.83
N THR A 37 -8.33 -3.50 12.75
CA THR A 37 -8.53 -3.93 14.15
C THR A 37 -9.39 -2.97 14.96
N THR A 38 -9.51 -1.72 14.55
CA THR A 38 -10.31 -0.69 15.21
C THR A 38 -11.58 -0.32 14.43
N ASP A 39 -11.64 -0.65 13.13
CA ASP A 39 -12.81 -0.39 12.29
C ASP A 39 -13.06 -1.54 11.31
N HIS A 40 -13.91 -2.46 11.70
CA HIS A 40 -14.34 -3.63 10.91
C HIS A 40 -15.85 -3.70 10.69
N ALA A 41 -16.56 -2.61 10.95
CA ALA A 41 -18.03 -2.58 10.88
C ALA A 41 -18.54 -2.94 9.48
N TYR A 42 -17.90 -2.41 8.43
CA TYR A 42 -18.24 -2.74 7.05
C TYR A 42 -18.13 -4.24 6.78
N LEU A 43 -17.02 -4.87 7.13
CA LEU A 43 -16.77 -6.31 6.89
C LEU A 43 -17.71 -7.22 7.70
N SER A 44 -18.30 -6.70 8.77
CA SER A 44 -19.26 -7.43 9.61
C SER A 44 -20.68 -7.37 9.06
N THR A 45 -21.00 -6.42 8.17
CA THR A 45 -22.37 -6.13 7.72
C THR A 45 -22.57 -6.19 6.22
N ALA A 46 -21.52 -5.91 5.43
CA ALA A 46 -21.53 -5.99 3.98
C ALA A 46 -21.09 -7.38 3.47
N ALA A 47 -21.38 -7.67 2.21
CA ALA A 47 -20.95 -8.91 1.57
C ALA A 47 -19.41 -9.00 1.45
N ALA A 48 -18.77 -7.86 1.19
CA ALA A 48 -17.31 -7.69 1.06
C ALA A 48 -16.65 -8.83 0.24
N PRO A 49 -17.09 -9.10 -1.01
CA PRO A 49 -16.71 -10.30 -1.76
C PRO A 49 -15.21 -10.39 -1.97
N ASP A 50 -14.52 -9.28 -2.24
CA ASP A 50 -13.07 -9.27 -2.45
C ASP A 50 -12.31 -9.58 -1.17
N TYR A 51 -12.75 -9.03 -0.04
CA TYR A 51 -12.12 -9.32 1.25
C TYR A 51 -12.14 -10.82 1.54
N TRP A 52 -13.29 -11.47 1.35
CA TRP A 52 -13.43 -12.90 1.61
C TRP A 52 -12.73 -13.78 0.56
N ALA A 53 -12.55 -13.27 -0.66
CA ALA A 53 -11.76 -13.97 -1.69
C ALA A 53 -10.24 -13.87 -1.44
N ILE A 54 -9.76 -12.72 -0.96
CA ILE A 54 -8.34 -12.42 -0.76
C ILE A 54 -7.83 -12.93 0.59
N SER A 55 -8.62 -12.77 1.66
CA SER A 55 -8.17 -13.01 3.04
C SER A 55 -7.62 -14.41 3.30
N PRO A 56 -8.12 -15.52 2.70
CA PRO A 56 -7.52 -16.84 2.85
C PRO A 56 -6.10 -16.96 2.28
N TYR A 57 -5.75 -16.10 1.31
CA TYR A 57 -4.48 -16.10 0.60
C TYR A 57 -3.58 -14.93 0.97
N TYR A 58 -3.99 -14.13 1.93
CA TYR A 58 -3.24 -12.97 2.38
C TYR A 58 -1.93 -13.37 3.06
N ILE A 59 -0.82 -12.98 2.45
CA ILE A 59 0.54 -13.24 2.92
C ILE A 59 1.33 -11.93 3.02
N HIS A 60 2.39 -11.92 3.81
CA HIS A 60 3.33 -10.81 3.86
C HIS A 60 4.45 -10.97 2.82
N GLN A 61 5.08 -9.86 2.47
CA GLN A 61 6.28 -9.86 1.65
C GLN A 61 7.43 -10.58 2.37
N GLN A 62 8.27 -11.31 1.60
CA GLN A 62 9.38 -12.11 2.15
C GLN A 62 10.62 -11.27 2.43
N THR A 63 10.79 -10.15 1.72
CA THR A 63 11.93 -9.24 1.79
C THR A 63 11.42 -7.81 1.86
N SER A 64 12.30 -6.87 2.19
CA SER A 64 11.98 -5.43 2.24
C SER A 64 11.44 -4.87 0.92
N SER A 65 11.77 -5.50 -0.23
CA SER A 65 11.42 -5.03 -1.57
C SER A 65 10.43 -5.93 -2.33
N ALA A 66 9.84 -6.94 -1.65
CA ALA A 66 8.98 -7.95 -2.28
C ALA A 66 7.49 -7.62 -2.28
N CYS A 67 7.08 -6.36 -2.12
CA CYS A 67 5.66 -5.98 -2.06
C CYS A 67 4.88 -6.38 -3.34
N SER A 68 5.46 -6.18 -4.52
CA SER A 68 4.85 -6.61 -5.79
C SER A 68 4.72 -8.13 -5.87
N LEU A 69 5.77 -8.85 -5.44
CA LEU A 69 5.80 -10.32 -5.46
C LEU A 69 4.75 -10.91 -4.53
N ALA A 70 4.61 -10.39 -3.31
CA ALA A 70 3.57 -10.81 -2.36
C ALA A 70 2.17 -10.52 -2.91
N SER A 71 1.93 -9.30 -3.40
CA SER A 71 0.64 -8.85 -3.93
C SER A 71 0.20 -9.69 -5.15
N ILE A 72 1.11 -9.96 -6.09
CA ILE A 72 0.81 -10.79 -7.25
C ILE A 72 0.62 -12.26 -6.84
N THR A 73 1.36 -12.78 -5.84
CA THR A 73 1.14 -14.13 -5.30
C THR A 73 -0.27 -14.27 -4.71
N ILE A 74 -0.73 -13.26 -3.96
CA ILE A 74 -2.11 -13.19 -3.47
C ILE A 74 -3.10 -13.21 -4.65
N ALA A 75 -2.85 -12.38 -5.67
CA ALA A 75 -3.70 -12.32 -6.87
C ALA A 75 -3.81 -13.66 -7.59
N VAL A 76 -2.68 -14.34 -7.83
CA VAL A 76 -2.64 -15.65 -8.47
C VAL A 76 -3.45 -16.68 -7.68
N ASN A 77 -3.26 -16.74 -6.35
CA ASN A 77 -4.00 -17.68 -5.50
C ASN A 77 -5.51 -17.34 -5.46
N THR A 78 -5.87 -16.05 -5.35
CA THR A 78 -7.27 -15.61 -5.36
C THR A 78 -7.96 -15.96 -6.67
N MET A 79 -7.33 -15.69 -7.81
CA MET A 79 -7.87 -16.01 -9.13
C MET A 79 -7.95 -17.51 -9.39
N ARG A 80 -7.00 -18.28 -8.89
CA ARG A 80 -6.93 -19.72 -9.04
C ARG A 80 -7.91 -20.47 -8.11
N GLY A 81 -8.09 -19.94 -6.91
CA GLY A 81 -8.84 -20.60 -5.85
C GLY A 81 -8.05 -21.73 -5.18
N LEU A 82 -8.70 -22.39 -4.24
CA LEU A 82 -8.13 -23.55 -3.56
C LEU A 82 -7.91 -24.70 -4.54
N PRO A 83 -6.70 -25.29 -4.61
CA PRO A 83 -6.46 -26.46 -5.44
C PRO A 83 -7.38 -27.64 -5.07
N ALA A 84 -7.93 -28.31 -6.10
CA ALA A 84 -8.86 -29.42 -5.90
C ALA A 84 -8.19 -30.74 -5.46
N LEU A 85 -6.91 -30.91 -5.79
CA LEU A 85 -6.18 -32.15 -5.52
C LEU A 85 -5.21 -31.95 -4.34
N SER A 86 -5.11 -32.95 -3.48
CA SER A 86 -4.28 -32.91 -2.25
C SER A 86 -2.79 -32.74 -2.50
N GLU A 87 -2.31 -33.18 -3.67
CA GLU A 87 -0.91 -33.01 -4.08
C GLU A 87 -0.58 -31.60 -4.55
N ASN A 88 -1.58 -30.78 -4.84
CA ASN A 88 -1.39 -29.41 -5.30
C ASN A 88 -1.33 -28.44 -4.11
N THR A 89 -0.37 -27.55 -4.13
CA THR A 89 -0.18 -26.54 -3.09
C THR A 89 -0.64 -25.15 -3.57
N LEU A 90 -0.80 -24.23 -2.63
CA LEU A 90 -0.89 -22.82 -2.94
C LEU A 90 0.42 -22.33 -3.56
N VAL A 91 0.32 -21.30 -4.41
CA VAL A 91 1.49 -20.64 -4.97
C VAL A 91 2.17 -19.83 -3.87
N THR A 92 3.49 -20.01 -3.75
CA THR A 92 4.34 -19.17 -2.89
C THR A 92 5.07 -18.12 -3.71
N GLN A 93 5.64 -17.11 -3.07
CA GLN A 93 6.45 -16.10 -3.75
C GLN A 93 7.62 -16.73 -4.54
N ASN A 94 8.28 -17.76 -3.97
CA ASN A 94 9.34 -18.48 -4.66
C ASN A 94 8.82 -19.26 -5.86
N ASN A 95 7.71 -20.00 -5.74
CA ASN A 95 7.12 -20.71 -6.87
C ASN A 95 6.69 -19.75 -8.00
N LEU A 96 6.25 -18.54 -7.65
CA LEU A 96 5.89 -17.53 -8.62
C LEU A 96 7.11 -17.09 -9.44
N LEU A 97 8.23 -16.80 -8.80
CA LEU A 97 9.50 -16.47 -9.48
C LEU A 97 10.02 -17.63 -10.32
N GLU A 98 9.95 -18.87 -9.81
CA GLU A 98 10.35 -20.06 -10.56
C GLU A 98 9.49 -20.26 -11.81
N ALA A 99 8.19 -20.03 -11.73
CA ALA A 99 7.27 -20.20 -12.86
C ALA A 99 7.44 -19.10 -13.92
N THR A 100 7.63 -17.85 -13.51
CA THR A 100 7.83 -16.73 -14.42
C THR A 100 9.23 -16.69 -15.02
N LYS A 101 10.24 -17.22 -14.31
CA LYS A 101 11.67 -17.20 -14.69
C LYS A 101 12.21 -15.80 -14.94
N ASP A 102 11.61 -14.79 -14.34
CA ASP A 102 11.99 -13.40 -14.48
C ASP A 102 13.13 -13.06 -13.50
N LYS A 103 14.35 -13.03 -14.02
CA LYS A 103 15.54 -12.70 -13.22
C LYS A 103 15.55 -11.25 -12.75
N ARG A 104 15.05 -10.33 -13.60
CA ARG A 104 14.94 -8.91 -13.26
C ARG A 104 14.03 -8.74 -12.04
N TRP A 105 12.83 -9.33 -12.07
CA TRP A 105 11.90 -9.26 -10.96
C TRP A 105 12.46 -9.92 -9.69
N ALA A 106 13.15 -11.06 -9.84
CA ALA A 106 13.80 -11.73 -8.70
C ALA A 106 14.88 -10.84 -8.04
N GLU A 107 15.67 -10.09 -8.83
CA GLU A 107 16.65 -9.13 -8.32
C GLU A 107 15.98 -7.92 -7.67
N GLN A 108 14.93 -7.38 -8.30
CA GLN A 108 14.18 -6.23 -7.79
C GLN A 108 13.41 -6.54 -6.48
N ALA A 109 12.94 -7.78 -6.32
CA ALA A 109 12.20 -8.22 -5.13
C ALA A 109 13.11 -8.86 -4.05
N ALA A 110 14.43 -8.89 -4.24
CA ALA A 110 15.38 -9.37 -3.24
C ALA A 110 15.47 -8.42 -2.04
N GLU A 111 16.11 -8.87 -0.96
CA GLU A 111 16.41 -7.99 0.17
C GLU A 111 17.27 -6.81 -0.31
N GLU A 112 16.90 -5.59 0.08
CA GLU A 112 17.52 -4.34 -0.39
C GLU A 112 17.45 -4.14 -1.92
N GLY A 113 16.57 -4.87 -2.63
CA GLY A 113 16.32 -4.66 -4.05
C GLY A 113 15.58 -3.34 -4.31
N ASP A 114 15.66 -2.86 -5.56
CA ASP A 114 15.06 -1.56 -5.93
C ASP A 114 13.52 -1.54 -5.92
N GLY A 115 12.87 -2.71 -5.92
CA GLY A 115 11.43 -2.80 -6.18
C GLY A 115 11.10 -2.71 -7.67
N VAL A 116 9.81 -2.57 -8.00
CA VAL A 116 9.33 -2.55 -9.40
C VAL A 116 8.72 -1.19 -9.76
N THR A 117 8.78 -0.80 -11.03
CA THR A 117 8.01 0.33 -11.56
C THR A 117 6.54 -0.04 -11.72
N PHE A 118 5.67 0.93 -11.93
CA PHE A 118 4.25 0.66 -12.24
C PHE A 118 4.10 -0.17 -13.54
N ALA A 119 4.90 0.12 -14.55
CA ALA A 119 4.91 -0.65 -15.79
C ALA A 119 5.34 -2.10 -15.58
N ASP A 120 6.36 -2.32 -14.74
CA ASP A 120 6.79 -3.67 -14.35
C ASP A 120 5.68 -4.41 -13.59
N LEU A 121 4.99 -3.76 -12.65
CA LEU A 121 3.87 -4.37 -11.93
C LEU A 121 2.79 -4.90 -12.90
N VAL A 122 2.45 -4.12 -13.93
CA VAL A 122 1.48 -4.54 -14.96
C VAL A 122 1.99 -5.76 -15.73
N ALA A 123 3.24 -5.72 -16.18
CA ALA A 123 3.85 -6.80 -16.96
C ALA A 123 4.01 -8.07 -16.13
N ASP A 124 4.51 -7.97 -14.90
CA ASP A 124 4.73 -9.10 -13.99
C ASP A 124 3.40 -9.74 -13.57
N THR A 125 2.33 -8.93 -13.40
CA THR A 125 0.97 -9.45 -13.18
C THR A 125 0.50 -10.29 -14.35
N ALA A 126 0.56 -9.77 -15.58
CA ALA A 126 0.12 -10.48 -16.77
C ALA A 126 0.94 -11.75 -17.02
N GLN A 127 2.26 -11.69 -16.84
CA GLN A 127 3.16 -12.84 -16.97
C GLN A 127 2.84 -13.93 -15.93
N SER A 128 2.57 -13.53 -14.69
CA SER A 128 2.23 -14.46 -13.61
C SER A 128 0.93 -15.20 -13.86
N LEU A 129 -0.12 -14.50 -14.27
CA LEU A 129 -1.40 -15.14 -14.61
C LEU A 129 -1.22 -16.16 -15.74
N LYS A 130 -0.44 -15.81 -16.76
CA LYS A 130 -0.11 -16.71 -17.86
C LYS A 130 0.69 -17.93 -17.40
N ALA A 131 1.67 -17.75 -16.50
CA ALA A 131 2.51 -18.86 -16.00
C ALA A 131 1.69 -19.91 -15.22
N PHE A 132 0.54 -19.53 -14.68
CA PHE A 132 -0.39 -20.43 -13.96
C PHE A 132 -1.67 -20.74 -14.74
N ASP A 133 -1.69 -20.52 -16.06
CA ASP A 133 -2.83 -20.79 -16.95
C ASP A 133 -4.15 -20.13 -16.51
N ILE A 134 -4.04 -18.99 -15.82
CA ILE A 134 -5.21 -18.24 -15.38
C ILE A 134 -5.71 -17.34 -16.51
N LYS A 135 -6.95 -17.58 -16.95
CA LYS A 135 -7.62 -16.76 -17.95
C LYS A 135 -8.23 -15.54 -17.27
N ALA A 136 -7.53 -14.42 -17.36
CA ALA A 136 -7.98 -13.14 -16.85
C ALA A 136 -7.47 -12.01 -17.75
N GLU A 137 -8.23 -10.94 -17.81
CA GLU A 137 -7.84 -9.68 -18.41
C GLU A 137 -7.10 -8.83 -17.36
N VAL A 138 -6.01 -8.19 -17.77
CA VAL A 138 -5.27 -7.24 -16.95
C VAL A 138 -5.41 -5.86 -17.58
N THR A 139 -6.03 -4.94 -16.86
CA THR A 139 -6.12 -3.54 -17.23
C THR A 139 -5.41 -2.68 -16.20
N ALA A 140 -4.88 -1.53 -16.62
CA ALA A 140 -4.16 -0.64 -15.73
C ALA A 140 -4.47 0.81 -16.05
N ALA A 141 -4.48 1.65 -15.01
CA ALA A 141 -4.64 3.09 -15.18
C ALA A 141 -3.84 3.86 -14.13
N GLN A 142 -3.41 5.05 -14.53
CA GLN A 142 -2.74 6.04 -13.68
C GLN A 142 -3.51 7.36 -13.74
N PRO A 143 -3.34 8.25 -12.74
CA PRO A 143 -3.92 9.58 -12.79
C PRO A 143 -3.52 10.34 -14.06
N THR A 144 -4.51 10.86 -14.78
CA THR A 144 -4.32 11.68 -15.98
C THR A 144 -4.24 13.18 -15.64
N LYS A 145 -4.10 14.03 -16.66
CA LYS A 145 -4.20 15.50 -16.48
C LYS A 145 -5.56 15.92 -15.96
N ASP A 146 -6.63 15.24 -16.38
CA ASP A 146 -7.97 15.39 -15.80
C ASP A 146 -8.09 14.49 -14.56
N LYS A 147 -7.63 15.04 -13.46
CA LYS A 147 -7.59 14.32 -12.17
C LYS A 147 -9.00 14.01 -11.65
N ALA A 148 -9.95 14.89 -11.88
CA ALA A 148 -11.32 14.70 -11.41
C ALA A 148 -11.99 13.55 -12.16
N ALA A 149 -11.92 13.53 -13.48
CA ALA A 149 -12.45 12.44 -14.28
C ALA A 149 -11.78 11.09 -13.96
N THR A 150 -10.46 11.09 -13.72
CA THR A 150 -9.73 9.87 -13.35
C THR A 150 -10.14 9.35 -11.95
N LEU A 151 -10.34 10.23 -10.98
CA LEU A 151 -10.82 9.86 -9.64
C LEU A 151 -12.24 9.26 -9.70
N GLU A 152 -13.14 9.87 -10.47
CA GLU A 152 -14.50 9.32 -10.66
C GLU A 152 -14.47 7.96 -11.38
N ALA A 153 -13.60 7.78 -12.37
CA ALA A 153 -13.41 6.48 -13.03
C ALA A 153 -12.86 5.42 -12.06
N PHE A 154 -11.96 5.81 -11.15
CA PHE A 154 -11.46 4.93 -10.10
C PHE A 154 -12.57 4.53 -9.12
N ARG A 155 -13.39 5.47 -8.64
CA ARG A 155 -14.57 5.17 -7.80
C ARG A 155 -15.56 4.24 -8.49
N ALA A 156 -15.87 4.52 -9.75
CA ALA A 156 -16.78 3.67 -10.53
C ALA A 156 -16.25 2.23 -10.66
N MET A 157 -14.96 2.07 -10.91
CA MET A 157 -14.28 0.78 -10.95
C MET A 157 -14.35 0.08 -9.58
N LEU A 158 -14.12 0.78 -8.46
CA LEU A 158 -14.23 0.22 -7.11
C LEU A 158 -15.65 -0.26 -6.78
N VAL A 159 -16.68 0.51 -7.17
CA VAL A 159 -18.09 0.10 -7.02
C VAL A 159 -18.36 -1.19 -7.79
N GLU A 160 -17.89 -1.28 -9.03
CA GLU A 160 -18.05 -2.48 -9.85
C GLU A 160 -17.30 -3.68 -9.24
N ASN A 161 -16.04 -3.48 -8.84
CA ASN A 161 -15.20 -4.50 -8.19
C ASN A 161 -15.85 -5.08 -6.93
N GLU A 162 -16.46 -4.26 -6.07
CA GLU A 162 -17.12 -4.70 -4.84
C GLU A 162 -18.43 -5.48 -5.08
N THR A 163 -18.86 -5.69 -6.32
CA THR A 163 -20.07 -6.45 -6.62
C THR A 163 -19.88 -7.98 -6.66
N SER A 164 -18.63 -8.43 -6.86
CA SER A 164 -18.33 -9.88 -6.98
C SER A 164 -16.84 -10.14 -6.77
N ALA A 165 -16.48 -11.38 -6.40
CA ALA A 165 -15.09 -11.84 -6.32
C ALA A 165 -14.53 -12.34 -7.69
N LYS A 166 -15.01 -11.80 -8.80
CA LYS A 166 -14.52 -12.18 -10.14
C LYS A 166 -13.34 -11.35 -10.61
N ASP A 167 -13.10 -10.27 -9.97
CA ASP A 167 -11.97 -9.39 -10.22
C ASP A 167 -11.28 -9.00 -8.91
N MET A 168 -10.13 -8.41 -9.02
CA MET A 168 -9.40 -7.84 -7.91
C MET A 168 -8.50 -6.70 -8.39
N VAL A 169 -8.10 -5.85 -7.47
CA VAL A 169 -7.31 -4.65 -7.76
C VAL A 169 -6.02 -4.67 -6.95
N LEU A 170 -4.90 -4.50 -7.65
CA LEU A 170 -3.61 -4.15 -7.06
C LEU A 170 -3.40 -2.65 -7.21
N ILE A 171 -2.85 -2.03 -6.19
CA ILE A 171 -2.50 -0.61 -6.21
C ILE A 171 -1.00 -0.42 -6.07
N TYR A 172 -0.48 0.54 -6.82
CA TYR A 172 0.87 1.07 -6.67
C TYR A 172 0.75 2.50 -6.17
N PHE A 173 1.25 2.80 -5.00
CA PHE A 173 1.00 4.07 -4.34
C PHE A 173 2.17 4.49 -3.45
N ASN A 174 2.30 5.78 -3.18
CA ASN A 174 3.22 6.26 -2.17
C ASN A 174 2.65 6.02 -0.77
N GLN A 175 3.26 5.11 -0.02
CA GLN A 175 2.77 4.65 1.29
C GLN A 175 2.75 5.78 2.32
N GLY A 176 3.72 6.69 2.27
CA GLY A 176 3.82 7.80 3.23
C GLY A 176 2.66 8.78 3.16
N VAL A 177 2.01 8.95 2.00
CA VAL A 177 0.80 9.79 1.89
C VAL A 177 -0.36 9.21 2.69
N VAL A 178 -0.47 7.89 2.75
CA VAL A 178 -1.56 7.18 3.42
C VAL A 178 -1.24 6.94 4.90
N THR A 179 -0.08 6.37 5.20
CA THR A 179 0.30 5.98 6.56
C THR A 179 0.94 7.12 7.36
N GLY A 180 1.49 8.12 6.68
CA GLY A 180 2.30 9.16 7.30
C GLY A 180 3.68 8.66 7.75
N ASP A 181 4.08 7.44 7.38
CA ASP A 181 5.31 6.80 7.83
C ASP A 181 6.42 6.86 6.77
N TRP A 182 6.54 5.85 5.94
CA TRP A 182 7.60 5.75 4.93
C TRP A 182 7.20 6.44 3.61
N ASP A 183 7.98 7.43 3.14
CA ASP A 183 7.74 8.14 1.86
C ASP A 183 8.39 7.35 0.71
N GLY A 184 7.68 6.38 0.18
CA GLY A 184 8.16 5.54 -0.90
C GLY A 184 7.06 4.75 -1.60
N PRO A 185 7.35 4.16 -2.77
CA PRO A 185 6.39 3.40 -3.55
C PRO A 185 6.12 2.03 -2.92
N HIS A 186 4.87 1.64 -2.88
CA HIS A 186 4.42 0.37 -2.33
C HIS A 186 3.34 -0.27 -3.19
N VAL A 187 3.22 -1.59 -3.12
CA VAL A 187 2.21 -2.37 -3.84
C VAL A 187 1.41 -3.20 -2.84
N SER A 188 0.09 -3.11 -2.91
CA SER A 188 -0.81 -3.94 -2.09
C SER A 188 -2.13 -4.21 -2.80
N PRO A 189 -2.87 -5.28 -2.47
CA PRO A 189 -4.23 -5.48 -2.93
C PRO A 189 -5.24 -4.56 -2.23
N ILE A 190 -6.32 -4.19 -2.93
CA ILE A 190 -7.53 -3.67 -2.30
C ILE A 190 -8.38 -4.86 -1.84
N GLY A 191 -8.79 -4.86 -0.58
CA GLY A 191 -9.63 -5.90 0.01
C GLY A 191 -11.12 -5.57 0.03
N ALA A 192 -11.50 -4.29 0.03
CA ALA A 192 -12.90 -3.88 0.02
C ALA A 192 -13.04 -2.39 -0.32
N TYR A 193 -14.25 -2.00 -0.74
CA TYR A 193 -14.63 -0.60 -0.92
C TYR A 193 -15.95 -0.29 -0.21
N ASP A 194 -15.91 0.58 0.77
CA ASP A 194 -17.11 1.13 1.42
C ASP A 194 -17.56 2.41 0.70
N ALA A 195 -18.49 2.28 -0.23
CA ALA A 195 -19.00 3.40 -1.00
C ALA A 195 -19.76 4.44 -0.14
N ALA A 196 -20.32 4.04 1.02
CA ALA A 196 -21.04 4.96 1.88
C ALA A 196 -20.11 5.97 2.58
N THR A 197 -18.88 5.57 2.84
CA THR A 197 -17.87 6.42 3.49
C THR A 197 -16.71 6.82 2.54
N ASP A 198 -16.77 6.37 1.28
CA ASP A 198 -15.75 6.57 0.24
C ASP A 198 -14.35 6.13 0.72
N ARG A 199 -14.28 4.90 1.29
CA ARG A 199 -13.03 4.33 1.82
C ARG A 199 -12.70 3.01 1.18
N VAL A 200 -11.43 2.77 0.95
CA VAL A 200 -10.86 1.50 0.51
C VAL A 200 -10.11 0.81 1.64
N LEU A 201 -10.23 -0.50 1.73
CA LEU A 201 -9.41 -1.34 2.59
C LEU A 201 -8.15 -1.77 1.83
N ILE A 202 -7.00 -1.35 2.29
CA ILE A 202 -5.71 -1.78 1.76
C ILE A 202 -5.27 -3.02 2.55
N MET A 203 -5.07 -4.14 1.85
CA MET A 203 -4.51 -5.37 2.40
C MET A 203 -2.98 -5.30 2.34
N ASP A 204 -2.42 -4.45 3.20
CA ASP A 204 -1.00 -4.12 3.17
C ASP A 204 -0.13 -5.37 3.39
N VAL A 205 0.75 -5.64 2.42
CA VAL A 205 1.60 -6.84 2.42
C VAL A 205 2.85 -6.71 3.29
N ASP A 206 3.16 -5.50 3.74
CA ASP A 206 4.24 -5.26 4.72
C ASP A 206 3.74 -5.49 6.15
N ARG A 207 3.38 -6.74 6.44
CA ARG A 207 2.82 -7.14 7.73
C ARG A 207 3.79 -7.09 8.90
N GLU A 208 5.04 -6.92 8.65
CA GLU A 208 6.02 -6.65 9.71
C GLU A 208 5.77 -5.29 10.36
N TRP A 209 5.34 -4.33 9.54
CA TRP A 209 5.11 -2.96 9.97
C TRP A 209 3.63 -2.58 10.09
N TYR A 210 2.75 -3.17 9.28
CA TYR A 210 1.35 -2.76 9.18
C TYR A 210 0.39 -3.95 9.31
N VAL A 211 -0.86 -3.65 9.67
CA VAL A 211 -2.04 -4.50 9.46
C VAL A 211 -2.86 -3.90 8.33
N PRO A 212 -3.83 -4.61 7.72
CA PRO A 212 -4.75 -3.97 6.80
C PRO A 212 -5.41 -2.72 7.40
N TYR A 213 -5.58 -1.69 6.60
CA TYR A 213 -6.13 -0.40 7.05
C TYR A 213 -7.05 0.22 6.00
N TRP A 214 -8.03 0.97 6.48
CA TRP A 214 -8.92 1.81 5.69
C TRP A 214 -8.27 3.16 5.42
N THR A 215 -8.46 3.66 4.19
CA THR A 215 -8.14 5.05 3.84
C THR A 215 -9.21 5.60 2.91
N LYS A 216 -9.36 6.93 2.89
CA LYS A 216 -10.26 7.58 1.93
C LYS A 216 -9.75 7.39 0.51
N THR A 217 -10.66 7.17 -0.44
CA THR A 217 -10.33 7.05 -1.86
C THR A 217 -9.55 8.26 -2.36
N GLU A 218 -9.93 9.45 -1.91
CA GLU A 218 -9.22 10.69 -2.28
C GLU A 218 -7.77 10.72 -1.76
N THR A 219 -7.51 10.20 -0.54
CA THR A 219 -6.16 10.10 0.03
C THR A 219 -5.32 9.12 -0.76
N LEU A 220 -5.87 7.94 -1.09
CA LEU A 220 -5.19 6.98 -1.95
C LEU A 220 -4.92 7.56 -3.35
N PHE A 221 -5.86 8.31 -3.92
CA PHE A 221 -5.67 8.96 -5.21
C PHE A 221 -4.57 10.03 -5.19
N LYS A 222 -4.39 10.75 -4.06
CA LYS A 222 -3.24 11.63 -3.85
C LYS A 222 -1.94 10.82 -3.77
N ALA A 223 -1.97 9.64 -3.14
CA ALA A 223 -0.83 8.74 -3.05
C ALA A 223 -0.39 8.19 -4.42
N PHE A 224 -1.32 7.97 -5.37
CA PHE A 224 -0.98 7.64 -6.75
C PHE A 224 -0.22 8.75 -7.46
N GLN A 225 -0.49 10.01 -7.12
CA GLN A 225 0.10 11.18 -7.77
C GLN A 225 1.42 11.63 -7.13
N ARG A 226 1.75 11.13 -5.96
CA ARG A 226 2.99 11.47 -5.26
C ARG A 226 4.15 10.75 -5.93
N PRO A 227 5.10 11.49 -6.55
CA PRO A 227 6.27 10.85 -7.12
C PRO A 227 7.14 10.22 -6.04
N ALA A 228 7.77 9.09 -6.35
CA ALA A 228 8.79 8.51 -5.49
C ALA A 228 9.95 9.50 -5.28
N PRO A 229 10.52 9.58 -4.06
CA PRO A 229 11.66 10.44 -3.78
C PRO A 229 12.86 10.21 -4.70
N ALA A 230 13.70 11.25 -4.84
CA ALA A 230 14.85 11.20 -5.75
C ALA A 230 15.94 10.20 -5.34
N ASP A 231 15.95 9.78 -4.10
CA ASP A 231 16.88 8.79 -3.52
C ASP A 231 16.39 7.34 -3.67
N GLN A 232 15.24 7.11 -4.30
CA GLN A 232 14.67 5.78 -4.56
C GLN A 232 15.25 5.10 -5.82
N GLY A 233 16.48 5.37 -6.19
CA GLY A 233 17.17 4.70 -7.28
C GLY A 233 16.42 4.74 -8.61
N VAL A 234 16.16 3.57 -9.18
CA VAL A 234 15.43 3.43 -10.47
C VAL A 234 13.95 3.84 -10.35
N LEU A 235 13.38 3.90 -9.15
CA LEU A 235 12.01 4.31 -8.90
C LEU A 235 11.84 5.82 -8.72
N ALA A 236 12.94 6.60 -8.73
CA ALA A 236 12.88 8.05 -8.54
C ALA A 236 11.93 8.72 -9.53
N GLY A 237 10.93 9.44 -9.00
CA GLY A 237 9.92 10.12 -9.80
C GLY A 237 8.77 9.22 -10.27
N GLU A 238 8.79 7.91 -9.96
CA GLU A 238 7.71 6.98 -10.31
C GLU A 238 6.42 7.38 -9.62
N THR A 239 5.30 7.28 -10.34
CA THR A 239 3.96 7.57 -9.85
C THR A 239 3.08 6.34 -9.93
N GLY A 240 2.05 6.30 -9.08
CA GLY A 240 1.20 5.14 -8.90
C GLY A 240 -0.06 5.12 -9.77
N GLY A 241 -0.87 4.11 -9.49
CA GLY A 241 -2.13 3.83 -10.14
C GLY A 241 -2.68 2.49 -9.67
N TRP A 242 -3.53 1.89 -10.49
CA TRP A 242 -4.13 0.59 -10.18
C TRP A 242 -4.05 -0.37 -11.35
N VAL A 243 -3.99 -1.63 -11.01
CA VAL A 243 -4.03 -2.78 -11.94
C VAL A 243 -5.25 -3.60 -11.56
N ARG A 244 -6.23 -3.73 -12.47
CA ARG A 244 -7.41 -4.58 -12.30
C ARG A 244 -7.20 -5.88 -13.05
N ILE A 245 -7.49 -6.98 -12.37
CA ILE A 245 -7.43 -8.34 -12.87
C ILE A 245 -8.85 -8.87 -12.90
N THR A 246 -9.41 -9.13 -14.08
CA THR A 246 -10.80 -9.60 -14.24
C THR A 246 -10.82 -11.01 -14.82
N LYS A 247 -11.43 -11.95 -14.11
CA LYS A 247 -11.56 -13.34 -14.54
C LYS A 247 -12.48 -13.43 -15.75
N SER A 248 -11.99 -14.09 -16.82
CA SER A 248 -12.75 -14.32 -18.06
C SER A 248 -13.85 -15.38 -17.90
#